data_eac1acec4f9b099a045b9a47edbf21e4
#
_entry.id   eac1acec4f9b099a045b9a47edbf21e4
#
_cell.length_a   1.000
_cell.length_b   1.000
_cell.length_c   1.000
_cell.angle_alpha   90.00
_cell.angle_beta   90.00
_cell.angle_gamma   90.00
#
_symmetry.space_group_name_H-M   'P 1'
#
loop_
_entity.id
_entity.type
_entity.pdbx_description
1 polymer ?
#
loop_
_entity_poly.entity_id
_entity_poly.type
_entity_poly.pdbx_seq_one_letter_code
_entity_poly.pdbx_strand_id
1 'polypeptide(L)'
;EQIIKLQVVDTSETKVLADGPPCLQVLCKNKVSEGGRNNGLFNIGVYLRKAFPDSWESEILNYNMQYINPPLPLAEVNAVAKQVERKDYAYKCNDAPINSHCNKELCFTRKFGVGTGTQGASIANLRKYNSTPPVWFMDVNGEPLELDTDALLHQPTFQKACMEQLNHMPRSVAKVQWEGRISTLMNEMKQNESSIIEVAQDASVSGQFYDYLEEFC
;
A
#
# COMPACT_ATOMS: atom_id res chain seq x y z
N GLU A 1 -35.95 36.31 -5.65
CA GLU A 1 -35.29 35.16 -6.32
C GLU A 1 -33.79 35.27 -6.07
N GLN A 2 -33.28 34.57 -5.04
CA GLN A 2 -31.84 34.43 -4.80
C GLN A 2 -31.34 33.22 -5.60
N ILE A 3 -30.61 33.53 -6.66
CA ILE A 3 -29.89 32.50 -7.43
C ILE A 3 -28.70 32.03 -6.57
N ILE A 4 -28.84 30.86 -5.97
CA ILE A 4 -27.72 30.15 -5.33
C ILE A 4 -26.77 29.74 -6.46
N LYS A 5 -25.67 30.48 -6.62
CA LYS A 5 -24.54 30.03 -7.44
C LYS A 5 -23.94 28.78 -6.75
N LEU A 6 -24.30 27.61 -7.25
CA LEU A 6 -23.55 26.39 -7.00
C LEU A 6 -22.12 26.64 -7.49
N GLN A 7 -21.20 26.84 -6.55
CA GLN A 7 -19.78 26.70 -6.85
C GLN A 7 -19.57 25.23 -7.21
N VAL A 8 -19.37 24.99 -8.49
CA VAL A 8 -18.80 23.72 -8.95
C VAL A 8 -17.43 23.66 -8.32
N VAL A 9 -17.32 22.88 -7.25
CA VAL A 9 -16.02 22.48 -6.71
C VAL A 9 -15.39 21.65 -7.81
N ASP A 10 -14.40 22.21 -8.46
CA ASP A 10 -13.57 21.51 -9.45
C ASP A 10 -12.86 20.35 -8.74
N THR A 11 -13.45 19.16 -8.84
CA THR A 11 -12.89 17.91 -8.28
C THR A 11 -11.77 17.34 -9.15
N SER A 12 -11.26 18.11 -10.08
CA SER A 12 -10.11 17.78 -10.92
C SER A 12 -8.76 18.20 -10.31
N GLU A 13 -8.61 18.26 -8.99
CA GLU A 13 -7.31 18.06 -8.39
C GLU A 13 -6.92 16.61 -8.66
N THR A 14 -6.35 16.35 -9.82
CA THR A 14 -5.59 15.14 -10.10
C THR A 14 -4.63 14.98 -8.93
N LYS A 15 -4.91 14.00 -8.06
CA LYS A 15 -4.12 13.78 -6.84
C LYS A 15 -2.68 13.57 -7.27
N VAL A 16 -1.85 14.61 -7.11
CA VAL A 16 -0.44 14.56 -7.43
C VAL A 16 0.17 13.35 -6.75
N LEU A 17 0.81 12.46 -7.50
CA LEU A 17 1.35 11.19 -7.01
C LEU A 17 0.27 10.32 -6.31
N ALA A 18 -0.84 10.06 -6.98
CA ALA A 18 -1.93 9.25 -6.45
C ALA A 18 -1.40 7.93 -5.89
N ASP A 19 -1.85 7.56 -4.67
CA ASP A 19 -1.39 6.37 -3.96
C ASP A 19 0.13 6.26 -3.72
N GLY A 20 0.84 7.36 -3.92
CA GLY A 20 2.28 7.48 -3.64
C GLY A 20 2.58 7.86 -2.19
N PRO A 21 3.90 7.88 -1.82
CA PRO A 21 4.32 8.27 -0.49
C PRO A 21 3.84 9.67 -0.10
N PRO A 22 3.26 9.86 1.10
CA PRO A 22 2.76 11.16 1.55
C PRO A 22 3.84 12.27 1.54
N CYS A 23 5.09 11.92 1.85
CA CYS A 23 6.21 12.85 1.83
C CYS A 23 6.46 13.42 0.42
N LEU A 24 6.32 12.61 -0.62
CA LEU A 24 6.45 13.08 -2.01
C LEU A 24 5.28 13.97 -2.42
N GLN A 25 4.07 13.68 -1.96
CA GLN A 25 2.90 14.54 -2.20
C GLN A 25 3.11 15.93 -1.59
N VAL A 26 3.63 15.99 -0.35
CA VAL A 26 3.97 17.26 0.33
C VAL A 26 5.06 18.00 -0.43
N LEU A 27 6.12 17.32 -0.86
CA LEU A 27 7.19 17.92 -1.63
C LEU A 27 6.70 18.52 -2.95
N CYS A 28 5.87 17.81 -3.69
CA CYS A 28 5.32 18.32 -4.95
C CYS A 28 4.43 19.55 -4.69
N LYS A 29 3.60 19.52 -3.65
CA LYS A 29 2.75 20.65 -3.28
C LYS A 29 3.56 21.91 -2.93
N ASN A 30 4.68 21.75 -2.21
CA ASN A 30 5.52 22.86 -1.75
C ASN A 30 6.61 23.24 -2.75
N LYS A 31 6.81 22.48 -3.80
CA LYS A 31 7.94 22.48 -4.73
C LYS A 31 9.30 22.20 -4.05
N VAL A 32 10.15 21.44 -4.72
CA VAL A 32 11.47 21.08 -4.20
C VAL A 32 12.46 22.19 -4.51
N SER A 33 12.99 22.83 -3.49
CA SER A 33 13.97 23.91 -3.61
C SER A 33 15.42 23.42 -3.79
N GLU A 34 16.34 24.37 -3.99
CA GLU A 34 17.78 24.10 -4.05
C GLU A 34 18.28 23.29 -2.86
N GLY A 35 19.33 22.50 -3.09
CA GLY A 35 19.88 21.56 -2.12
C GLY A 35 19.17 20.21 -2.07
N GLY A 36 17.86 20.14 -2.40
CA GLY A 36 17.08 18.90 -2.40
C GLY A 36 16.66 18.42 -3.79
N ARG A 37 16.87 19.18 -4.85
CA ARG A 37 16.28 18.97 -6.17
C ARG A 37 16.59 17.61 -6.78
N ASN A 38 17.86 17.24 -6.85
CA ASN A 38 18.30 15.98 -7.45
C ASN A 38 17.72 14.77 -6.70
N ASN A 39 17.82 14.77 -5.36
CA ASN A 39 17.29 13.70 -4.54
C ASN A 39 15.74 13.67 -4.52
N GLY A 40 15.10 14.85 -4.57
CA GLY A 40 13.65 14.98 -4.74
C GLY A 40 13.18 14.35 -6.06
N LEU A 41 13.81 14.74 -7.19
CA LEU A 41 13.49 14.20 -8.50
C LEU A 41 13.79 12.69 -8.60
N PHE A 42 14.85 12.21 -7.96
CA PHE A 42 15.15 10.78 -7.89
C PHE A 42 14.00 10.00 -7.23
N ASN A 43 13.50 10.45 -6.08
CA ASN A 43 12.40 9.78 -5.39
C ASN A 43 11.07 9.88 -6.16
N ILE A 44 10.82 11.01 -6.83
CA ILE A 44 9.70 11.15 -7.78
C ILE A 44 9.85 10.13 -8.93
N GLY A 45 11.03 9.99 -9.51
CA GLY A 45 11.32 9.02 -10.56
C GLY A 45 11.09 7.57 -10.11
N VAL A 46 11.46 7.23 -8.87
CA VAL A 46 11.16 5.90 -8.28
C VAL A 46 9.65 5.65 -8.20
N TYR A 47 8.87 6.67 -7.81
CA TYR A 47 7.41 6.58 -7.84
C TYR A 47 6.87 6.40 -9.27
N LEU A 48 7.30 7.26 -10.20
CA LEU A 48 6.81 7.25 -11.57
C LEU A 48 7.05 5.89 -12.24
N ARG A 49 8.23 5.32 -12.05
CA ARG A 49 8.55 4.00 -12.60
C ARG A 49 7.66 2.87 -12.04
N LYS A 50 7.24 2.98 -10.77
CA LYS A 50 6.31 2.02 -10.17
C LYS A 50 4.86 2.22 -10.64
N ALA A 51 4.44 3.48 -10.77
CA ALA A 51 3.06 3.83 -11.10
C ALA A 51 2.78 3.79 -12.61
N PHE A 52 3.77 4.14 -13.43
CA PHE A 52 3.67 4.29 -14.89
C PHE A 52 4.86 3.63 -15.60
N PRO A 53 5.01 2.29 -15.54
CA PRO A 53 6.20 1.59 -16.03
C PRO A 53 6.50 1.87 -17.51
N ASP A 54 5.48 2.12 -18.32
CA ASP A 54 5.62 2.30 -19.77
C ASP A 54 5.87 3.76 -20.19
N SER A 55 5.63 4.75 -19.30
CA SER A 55 5.71 6.18 -19.65
C SER A 55 6.51 7.05 -18.66
N TRP A 56 7.07 6.46 -17.61
CA TRP A 56 7.74 7.20 -16.53
C TRP A 56 8.89 8.09 -17.01
N GLU A 57 9.59 7.73 -18.08
CA GLU A 57 10.72 8.52 -18.63
C GLU A 57 10.26 9.85 -19.22
N SER A 58 9.11 9.88 -19.87
CA SER A 58 8.52 11.14 -20.34
C SER A 58 7.95 11.96 -19.21
N GLU A 59 7.36 11.30 -18.23
CA GLU A 59 6.75 11.96 -17.08
C GLU A 59 7.78 12.62 -16.15
N ILE A 60 8.98 12.08 -15.99
CA ILE A 60 10.00 12.67 -15.11
C ILE A 60 10.41 14.08 -15.55
N LEU A 61 10.40 14.36 -16.84
CA LEU A 61 10.64 15.70 -17.39
C LEU A 61 9.51 16.68 -16.99
N ASN A 62 8.25 16.24 -17.11
CA ASN A 62 7.09 17.03 -16.74
C ASN A 62 7.12 17.35 -15.26
N TYR A 63 7.41 16.36 -14.41
CA TYR A 63 7.51 16.53 -12.96
C TYR A 63 8.67 17.44 -12.56
N ASN A 64 9.82 17.40 -13.26
CA ASN A 64 10.90 18.34 -13.06
C ASN A 64 10.46 19.78 -13.30
N MET A 65 9.76 20.04 -14.40
CA MET A 65 9.29 21.39 -14.72
C MET A 65 8.23 21.91 -13.74
N GLN A 66 7.36 21.04 -13.25
CA GLN A 66 6.25 21.43 -12.40
C GLN A 66 6.62 21.56 -10.91
N TYR A 67 7.47 20.66 -10.40
CA TYR A 67 7.65 20.49 -8.95
C TYR A 67 9.06 20.74 -8.45
N ILE A 68 10.05 20.89 -9.34
CA ILE A 68 11.42 21.28 -8.97
C ILE A 68 11.62 22.78 -9.22
N ASN A 69 12.14 23.50 -8.22
CA ASN A 69 12.28 24.95 -8.31
C ASN A 69 13.69 25.46 -7.86
N PRO A 70 14.50 26.04 -8.75
CA PRO A 70 14.33 26.03 -10.21
C PRO A 70 14.45 24.61 -10.78
N PRO A 71 13.86 24.33 -11.96
CA PRO A 71 13.97 23.02 -12.60
C PRO A 71 15.43 22.62 -12.82
N LEU A 72 15.73 21.33 -12.75
CA LEU A 72 17.04 20.80 -13.09
C LEU A 72 17.28 20.90 -14.62
N PRO A 73 18.51 21.16 -15.04
CA PRO A 73 18.90 21.07 -16.45
C PRO A 73 18.65 19.69 -17.02
N LEU A 74 18.36 19.59 -18.31
CA LEU A 74 18.07 18.34 -19.00
C LEU A 74 19.14 17.26 -18.77
N ALA A 75 20.41 17.64 -18.75
CA ALA A 75 21.50 16.71 -18.50
C ALA A 75 21.42 16.04 -17.12
N GLU A 76 21.03 16.79 -16.08
CA GLU A 76 20.84 16.27 -14.73
C GLU A 76 19.58 15.39 -14.64
N VAL A 77 18.47 15.79 -15.30
CA VAL A 77 17.26 14.97 -15.36
C VAL A 77 17.54 13.62 -16.02
N ASN A 78 18.30 13.63 -17.12
CA ASN A 78 18.69 12.40 -17.83
C ASN A 78 19.61 11.52 -16.96
N ALA A 79 20.50 12.12 -16.15
CA ALA A 79 21.35 11.37 -15.23
C ALA A 79 20.51 10.70 -14.13
N VAL A 80 19.51 11.40 -13.58
CA VAL A 80 18.56 10.84 -12.61
C VAL A 80 17.74 9.71 -13.25
N ALA A 81 17.20 9.90 -14.45
CA ALA A 81 16.42 8.89 -15.17
C ALA A 81 17.26 7.61 -15.37
N LYS A 82 18.48 7.74 -15.91
CA LYS A 82 19.40 6.59 -16.08
C LYS A 82 19.72 5.90 -14.74
N GLN A 83 19.80 6.65 -13.66
CA GLN A 83 20.01 6.05 -12.32
C GLN A 83 18.78 5.23 -11.92
N VAL A 84 17.57 5.77 -12.05
CA VAL A 84 16.31 5.09 -11.71
C VAL A 84 16.10 3.84 -12.56
N GLU A 85 16.50 3.86 -13.83
CA GLU A 85 16.39 2.75 -14.77
C GLU A 85 17.21 1.51 -14.37
N ARG A 86 18.39 1.69 -13.78
CA ARG A 86 19.38 0.61 -13.56
C ARG A 86 18.87 -0.55 -12.73
N LYS A 87 17.99 -0.32 -11.76
CA LYS A 87 17.41 -1.35 -10.89
C LYS A 87 16.17 -0.84 -10.17
N ASP A 88 15.42 -1.74 -9.54
CA ASP A 88 14.31 -1.37 -8.68
C ASP A 88 14.82 -0.73 -7.38
N TYR A 89 14.79 0.59 -7.35
CA TYR A 89 15.18 1.35 -6.18
C TYR A 89 14.03 1.47 -5.17
N ALA A 90 14.39 1.40 -3.87
CA ALA A 90 13.55 1.90 -2.80
C ALA A 90 13.66 3.42 -2.69
N TYR A 91 12.64 4.07 -2.10
CA TYR A 91 12.72 5.48 -1.75
C TYR A 91 13.84 5.72 -0.72
N LYS A 92 14.56 6.81 -0.84
CA LYS A 92 15.61 7.21 0.11
C LYS A 92 15.01 7.88 1.36
N CYS A 93 14.19 7.16 2.09
CA CYS A 93 13.37 7.68 3.19
C CYS A 93 14.16 8.37 4.31
N ASN A 94 15.44 8.05 4.47
CA ASN A 94 16.30 8.65 5.49
C ASN A 94 17.02 9.93 5.02
N ASP A 95 16.94 10.25 3.73
CA ASP A 95 17.65 11.36 3.12
C ASP A 95 16.73 12.56 2.94
N ALA A 96 17.32 13.77 3.04
CA ALA A 96 16.62 14.98 2.65
C ALA A 96 16.33 14.96 1.13
N PRO A 97 15.22 15.55 0.70
CA PRO A 97 14.22 16.32 1.46
C PRO A 97 13.05 15.49 2.00
N ILE A 98 12.93 14.19 1.69
CA ILE A 98 11.73 13.41 2.02
C ILE A 98 11.63 12.97 3.49
N ASN A 99 12.75 12.86 4.19
CA ASN A 99 12.79 12.43 5.58
C ASN A 99 11.99 13.33 6.53
N SER A 100 12.02 14.64 6.30
CA SER A 100 11.33 15.64 7.14
C SER A 100 9.80 15.62 7.02
N HIS A 101 9.27 15.00 5.96
CA HIS A 101 7.84 14.89 5.69
C HIS A 101 7.33 13.45 5.79
N CYS A 102 8.12 12.54 6.38
CA CYS A 102 7.79 11.13 6.43
C CYS A 102 6.61 10.88 7.38
N ASN A 103 5.56 10.25 6.84
CA ASN A 103 4.47 9.66 7.60
C ASN A 103 4.45 8.16 7.26
N LYS A 104 5.10 7.35 8.09
CA LYS A 104 5.28 5.91 7.84
C LYS A 104 3.95 5.17 7.82
N GLU A 105 3.08 5.45 8.78
CA GLU A 105 1.78 4.78 8.90
C GLU A 105 0.95 4.94 7.64
N LEU A 106 0.77 6.20 7.22
CA LEU A 106 0.03 6.49 5.99
C LEU A 106 0.75 5.97 4.74
N CYS A 107 2.09 6.00 4.71
CA CYS A 107 2.88 5.50 3.58
C CYS A 107 2.68 3.99 3.37
N PHE A 108 2.55 3.23 4.46
CA PHE A 108 2.33 1.78 4.40
C PHE A 108 0.97 1.38 3.82
N THR A 109 -0.03 2.25 3.89
CA THR A 109 -1.36 2.01 3.30
C THR A 109 -1.42 2.36 1.81
N ARG A 110 -0.38 2.99 1.25
CA ARG A 110 -0.37 3.45 -0.14
C ARG A 110 0.13 2.37 -1.09
N LYS A 111 -0.54 2.21 -2.22
CA LYS A 111 -0.18 1.24 -3.28
C LYS A 111 1.28 1.38 -3.72
N PHE A 112 1.78 2.61 -3.87
CA PHE A 112 3.16 2.90 -4.27
C PHE A 112 4.01 3.42 -3.10
N GLY A 113 3.55 3.23 -1.86
CA GLY A 113 4.32 3.55 -0.66
C GLY A 113 5.46 2.57 -0.38
N VAL A 114 6.11 2.74 0.77
CA VAL A 114 7.23 1.88 1.20
C VAL A 114 6.73 0.48 1.57
N GLY A 115 5.47 0.36 2.02
CA GLY A 115 4.91 -0.91 2.51
C GLY A 115 4.77 -2.00 1.45
N THR A 116 4.51 -1.62 0.19
CA THR A 116 4.22 -2.58 -0.89
C THR A 116 5.47 -3.23 -1.53
N GLY A 117 6.67 -2.80 -1.17
CA GLY A 117 7.90 -3.28 -1.83
C GLY A 117 9.02 -3.78 -0.92
N THR A 118 9.07 -3.36 0.35
CA THR A 118 10.22 -3.65 1.23
C THR A 118 9.85 -4.29 2.57
N GLN A 119 8.56 -4.29 2.96
CA GLN A 119 8.12 -4.83 4.25
C GLN A 119 7.10 -5.97 4.16
N GLY A 120 7.00 -6.64 3.05
CA GLY A 120 6.01 -7.69 2.84
C GLY A 120 4.60 -7.13 2.57
N ALA A 121 3.61 -8.01 2.47
CA ALA A 121 2.21 -7.63 2.27
C ALA A 121 1.65 -6.82 3.46
N SER A 122 0.72 -5.91 3.18
CA SER A 122 -0.17 -5.38 4.21
C SER A 122 -1.08 -6.50 4.67
N ILE A 123 -1.08 -6.82 5.96
CA ILE A 123 -1.94 -7.83 6.57
C ILE A 123 -2.81 -7.17 7.63
N ALA A 124 -4.10 -7.48 7.64
CA ALA A 124 -5.10 -6.90 8.54
C ALA A 124 -6.26 -7.87 8.80
N ASN A 125 -7.16 -7.49 9.69
CA ASN A 125 -8.45 -8.14 9.91
C ASN A 125 -8.35 -9.66 10.10
N LEU A 126 -7.47 -10.10 11.02
CA LEU A 126 -7.34 -11.51 11.36
C LEU A 126 -8.64 -11.99 12.04
N ARG A 127 -9.20 -13.07 11.52
CA ARG A 127 -10.43 -13.72 12.02
C ARG A 127 -10.17 -15.20 12.17
N LYS A 128 -10.75 -15.79 13.21
CA LYS A 128 -10.66 -17.24 13.47
C LYS A 128 -12.03 -17.87 13.32
N TYR A 129 -12.12 -18.91 12.54
CA TYR A 129 -13.28 -19.78 12.50
C TYR A 129 -13.03 -21.03 13.36
N ASN A 130 -13.91 -21.29 14.33
CA ASN A 130 -13.78 -22.40 15.27
C ASN A 130 -14.26 -23.72 14.63
N SER A 131 -13.46 -24.25 13.74
CA SER A 131 -13.57 -25.60 13.20
C SER A 131 -12.49 -26.52 13.78
N THR A 132 -12.51 -27.80 13.44
CA THR A 132 -11.46 -28.75 13.83
C THR A 132 -10.88 -29.40 12.57
N PRO A 133 -9.67 -29.00 12.13
CA PRO A 133 -8.80 -27.96 12.66
C PRO A 133 -9.34 -26.53 12.45
N PRO A 134 -8.83 -25.54 13.22
CA PRO A 134 -9.28 -24.16 13.06
C PRO A 134 -8.82 -23.56 11.71
N VAL A 135 -9.70 -22.77 11.10
CA VAL A 135 -9.45 -22.02 9.87
C VAL A 135 -9.30 -20.53 10.22
N TRP A 136 -8.37 -19.86 9.59
CA TRP A 136 -8.09 -18.45 9.78
C TRP A 136 -8.33 -17.67 8.50
N PHE A 137 -8.78 -16.45 8.64
CA PHE A 137 -8.92 -15.50 7.53
C PHE A 137 -8.18 -14.22 7.88
N MET A 138 -7.47 -13.67 6.91
CA MET A 138 -6.89 -12.34 7.02
C MET A 138 -6.98 -11.60 5.69
N ASP A 139 -6.97 -10.28 5.74
CA ASP A 139 -6.90 -9.49 4.53
C ASP A 139 -5.44 -9.22 4.18
N VAL A 140 -5.05 -9.57 2.97
CA VAL A 140 -3.71 -9.35 2.41
C VAL A 140 -3.82 -8.34 1.29
N ASN A 141 -3.26 -7.14 1.48
CA ASN A 141 -3.42 -6.01 0.56
C ASN A 141 -4.90 -5.64 0.27
N GLY A 142 -5.80 -5.95 1.22
CA GLY A 142 -7.24 -5.72 1.11
C GLY A 142 -8.03 -6.88 0.50
N GLU A 143 -7.38 -7.98 0.11
CA GLU A 143 -8.03 -9.19 -0.41
C GLU A 143 -8.07 -10.27 0.69
N PRO A 144 -9.21 -10.95 0.88
CA PRO A 144 -9.34 -11.99 1.89
C PRO A 144 -8.52 -13.24 1.51
N LEU A 145 -7.78 -13.77 2.48
CA LEU A 145 -6.99 -14.98 2.35
C LEU A 145 -7.39 -15.98 3.43
N GLU A 146 -7.65 -17.22 3.05
CA GLU A 146 -7.87 -18.33 3.96
C GLU A 146 -6.55 -19.00 4.32
N LEU A 147 -6.37 -19.33 5.61
CA LEU A 147 -5.14 -19.90 6.15
C LEU A 147 -5.44 -21.03 7.13
N ASP A 148 -4.62 -22.04 7.12
CA ASP A 148 -4.49 -22.94 8.26
C ASP A 148 -3.55 -22.34 9.33
N THR A 149 -3.39 -23.02 10.46
CA THR A 149 -2.53 -22.55 11.55
C THR A 149 -1.05 -22.51 11.16
N ASP A 150 -0.61 -23.41 10.30
CA ASP A 150 0.78 -23.43 9.82
C ASP A 150 1.08 -22.22 8.95
N ALA A 151 0.22 -21.94 8.00
CA ALA A 151 0.34 -20.77 7.14
C ALA A 151 0.24 -19.44 7.91
N LEU A 152 -0.52 -19.38 9.00
CA LEU A 152 -0.56 -18.22 9.87
C LEU A 152 0.77 -18.00 10.60
N LEU A 153 1.41 -19.06 11.09
CA LEU A 153 2.60 -18.95 11.93
C LEU A 153 3.91 -18.91 11.11
N HIS A 154 3.95 -19.57 9.95
CA HIS A 154 5.14 -19.71 9.14
C HIS A 154 5.05 -18.92 7.83
N GLN A 155 5.90 -17.91 7.68
CA GLN A 155 5.89 -17.03 6.51
C GLN A 155 6.04 -17.74 5.16
N PRO A 156 6.88 -18.79 4.99
CA PRO A 156 6.94 -19.51 3.71
C PRO A 156 5.61 -20.18 3.32
N THR A 157 4.91 -20.77 4.30
CA THR A 157 3.59 -21.38 4.06
C THR A 157 2.52 -20.32 3.75
N PHE A 158 2.58 -19.17 4.44
CA PHE A 158 1.77 -17.99 4.14
C PHE A 158 2.01 -17.48 2.70
N GLN A 159 3.26 -17.37 2.27
CA GLN A 159 3.60 -16.95 0.91
C GLN A 159 3.04 -17.91 -0.15
N LYS A 160 3.08 -19.23 0.15
CA LYS A 160 2.49 -20.23 -0.71
C LYS A 160 0.97 -20.06 -0.83
N ALA A 161 0.28 -19.86 0.29
CA ALA A 161 -1.17 -19.61 0.30
C ALA A 161 -1.53 -18.34 -0.49
N CYS A 162 -0.75 -17.24 -0.34
CA CYS A 162 -0.94 -16.03 -1.14
C CYS A 162 -0.78 -16.29 -2.64
N MET A 163 0.21 -17.12 -3.03
CA MET A 163 0.43 -17.46 -4.43
C MET A 163 -0.73 -18.28 -5.00
N GLU A 164 -1.23 -19.25 -4.23
CA GLU A 164 -2.29 -20.17 -4.65
C GLU A 164 -3.66 -19.48 -4.76
N GLN A 165 -3.97 -18.59 -3.81
CA GLN A 165 -5.30 -17.97 -3.73
C GLN A 165 -5.37 -16.58 -4.36
N LEU A 166 -4.30 -15.77 -4.24
CA LEU A 166 -4.27 -14.38 -4.68
C LEU A 166 -3.37 -14.14 -5.91
N ASN A 167 -2.72 -15.18 -6.44
CA ASN A 167 -1.75 -15.09 -7.54
C ASN A 167 -0.63 -14.06 -7.27
N HIS A 168 -0.29 -13.84 -6.02
CA HIS A 168 0.71 -12.88 -5.57
C HIS A 168 1.60 -13.46 -4.49
N MET A 169 2.93 -13.35 -4.66
CA MET A 169 3.89 -13.77 -3.64
C MET A 169 4.44 -12.53 -2.90
N PRO A 170 4.02 -12.29 -1.65
CA PRO A 170 4.57 -11.20 -0.87
C PRO A 170 6.03 -11.44 -0.53
N ARG A 171 6.81 -10.36 -0.40
CA ARG A 171 8.22 -10.48 0.02
C ARG A 171 8.31 -10.97 1.46
N SER A 172 9.36 -11.75 1.73
CA SER A 172 9.70 -12.16 3.10
C SER A 172 10.12 -10.96 3.94
N VAL A 173 9.71 -10.97 5.19
CA VAL A 173 10.21 -10.07 6.24
C VAL A 173 11.07 -10.87 7.22
N ALA A 174 11.84 -10.19 8.09
CA ALA A 174 12.58 -10.89 9.13
C ALA A 174 11.61 -11.65 10.07
N LYS A 175 12.02 -12.82 10.55
CA LYS A 175 11.19 -13.70 11.40
C LYS A 175 10.57 -12.94 12.59
N VAL A 176 11.37 -12.15 13.29
CA VAL A 176 10.91 -11.33 14.44
C VAL A 176 9.82 -10.32 14.03
N GLN A 177 9.93 -9.76 12.83
CA GLN A 177 8.91 -8.84 12.31
C GLN A 177 7.62 -9.56 11.94
N TRP A 178 7.72 -10.77 11.37
CA TRP A 178 6.56 -11.60 11.09
C TRP A 178 5.81 -11.98 12.36
N GLU A 179 6.53 -12.54 13.33
CA GLU A 179 5.99 -12.94 14.63
C GLU A 179 5.33 -11.75 15.37
N GLY A 180 5.97 -10.58 15.34
CA GLY A 180 5.42 -9.35 15.91
C GLY A 180 4.11 -8.90 15.25
N ARG A 181 4.03 -8.97 13.91
CA ARG A 181 2.80 -8.64 13.16
C ARG A 181 1.65 -9.59 13.48
N ILE A 182 1.90 -10.89 13.49
CA ILE A 182 0.89 -11.89 13.84
C ILE A 182 0.42 -11.72 15.28
N SER A 183 1.35 -11.47 16.23
CA SER A 183 1.00 -11.20 17.63
C SER A 183 0.10 -9.97 17.77
N THR A 184 0.37 -8.90 17.03
CA THR A 184 -0.49 -7.70 17.02
C THR A 184 -1.88 -8.03 16.52
N LEU A 185 -2.01 -8.70 15.36
CA LEU A 185 -3.29 -9.10 14.80
C LEU A 185 -4.10 -10.02 15.70
N MET A 186 -3.43 -10.96 16.39
CA MET A 186 -4.07 -11.83 17.38
C MET A 186 -4.61 -11.05 18.58
N ASN A 187 -3.90 -10.01 19.04
CA ASN A 187 -4.37 -9.17 20.13
C ASN A 187 -5.56 -8.30 19.70
N GLU A 188 -5.51 -7.73 18.48
CA GLU A 188 -6.63 -6.97 17.91
C GLU A 188 -7.87 -7.87 17.75
N MET A 189 -7.71 -9.09 17.24
CA MET A 189 -8.79 -10.06 17.10
C MET A 189 -9.43 -10.39 18.44
N LYS A 190 -8.64 -10.63 19.52
CA LYS A 190 -9.16 -10.91 20.86
C LYS A 190 -9.98 -9.76 21.43
N GLN A 191 -9.64 -8.52 21.13
CA GLN A 191 -10.40 -7.34 21.56
C GLN A 191 -11.76 -7.24 20.83
N ASN A 192 -11.86 -7.86 19.65
CA ASN A 192 -13.06 -7.85 18.80
C ASN A 192 -13.81 -9.20 18.81
N GLU A 193 -13.53 -10.08 19.78
CA GLU A 193 -14.12 -11.44 19.85
C GLU A 193 -15.66 -11.44 19.92
N SER A 194 -16.28 -10.39 20.47
CA SER A 194 -17.74 -10.23 20.47
C SER A 194 -18.34 -10.05 19.06
N SER A 195 -17.59 -9.49 18.13
CA SER A 195 -18.08 -9.22 16.76
C SER A 195 -18.10 -10.46 15.87
N ILE A 196 -17.29 -11.49 16.16
CA ILE A 196 -17.25 -12.73 15.36
C ILE A 196 -18.52 -13.58 15.60
N ILE A 197 -19.03 -13.61 16.81
CA ILE A 197 -20.27 -14.33 17.14
C ILE A 197 -21.47 -13.59 16.54
N GLU A 198 -21.49 -12.28 16.57
CA GLU A 198 -22.56 -11.47 15.98
C GLU A 198 -22.61 -11.60 14.46
N VAL A 199 -21.47 -11.57 13.78
CA VAL A 199 -21.41 -11.75 12.31
C VAL A 199 -21.89 -13.14 11.90
N ALA A 200 -21.56 -14.20 12.67
CA ALA A 200 -22.06 -15.55 12.41
C ALA A 200 -23.56 -15.66 12.69
N GLN A 201 -24.10 -14.96 13.68
CA GLN A 201 -25.53 -14.92 13.98
C GLN A 201 -26.32 -14.11 12.93
N ASP A 202 -25.80 -12.97 12.50
CA ASP A 202 -26.41 -12.16 11.45
C ASP A 202 -26.41 -12.87 10.09
N ALA A 203 -25.37 -13.61 9.75
CA ALA A 203 -25.31 -14.43 8.55
C ALA A 203 -26.33 -15.58 8.62
N SER A 204 -26.55 -16.17 9.79
CA SER A 204 -27.56 -17.23 9.98
C SER A 204 -29.01 -16.71 9.95
N VAL A 205 -29.22 -15.45 10.34
CA VAL A 205 -30.55 -14.80 10.32
C VAL A 205 -30.92 -14.33 8.91
N SER A 206 -29.95 -14.03 8.04
CA SER A 206 -30.21 -13.54 6.68
C SER A 206 -30.68 -14.62 5.68
N GLY A 207 -30.70 -15.89 6.06
CA GLY A 207 -31.11 -17.00 5.20
C GLY A 207 -30.16 -17.36 4.08
N GLN A 208 -29.25 -16.46 3.72
CA GLN A 208 -28.33 -16.64 2.58
C GLN A 208 -27.32 -17.78 2.80
N PHE A 209 -27.02 -18.12 4.04
CA PHE A 209 -26.10 -19.22 4.35
C PHE A 209 -26.75 -20.59 4.17
N TYR A 210 -28.08 -20.70 4.35
CA TYR A 210 -28.80 -21.95 4.16
C TYR A 210 -29.03 -22.25 2.67
N ASP A 211 -29.33 -21.25 1.86
CA ASP A 211 -29.47 -21.41 0.42
C ASP A 211 -28.17 -21.93 -0.23
N TYR A 212 -27.01 -21.50 0.30
CA TYR A 212 -25.69 -21.94 -0.19
C TYR A 212 -25.37 -23.39 0.19
N LEU A 213 -25.87 -23.90 1.32
CA LEU A 213 -25.68 -25.29 1.74
C LEU A 213 -26.68 -26.26 1.05
N GLU A 214 -27.86 -25.82 0.66
CA GLU A 214 -28.82 -26.63 -0.07
C GLU A 214 -28.44 -26.86 -1.55
N GLU A 215 -27.66 -25.96 -2.15
CA GLU A 215 -27.12 -26.15 -3.51
C GLU A 215 -25.98 -27.18 -3.60
N PHE A 216 -25.35 -27.56 -2.46
CA PHE A 216 -24.20 -28.48 -2.41
C PHE A 216 -24.50 -29.83 -1.72
N CYS A 217 -25.72 -30.09 -1.27
CA CYS A 217 -26.20 -31.39 -0.78
C CYS A 217 -27.18 -32.03 -1.75
#